data_ce2a6be360d854e12e7c80666842fbd0
#
_entry.id   ce2a6be360d854e12e7c80666842fbd0
#
_cell.length_a   1.000
_cell.length_b   1.000
_cell.length_c   1.000
_cell.angle_alpha   90.00
_cell.angle_beta   90.00
_cell.angle_gamma   90.00
#
_symmetry.space_group_name_H-M   'P 1'
#
loop_
_entity.id
_entity.type
_entity.pdbx_description
1 polymer ?
#
loop_
_entity_poly.entity_id
_entity_poly.type
_entity_poly.pdbx_seq_one_letter_code
_entity_poly.pdbx_strand_id
1 'polypeptide(L)'
;LTVLGLGPGDAAWLTPAARAALADATDILGYTTYVTMAGPFRADQRVHGTDNREEMQRARHAFELAAEGRRVAVVSSGDPGVFAMAAAVLEALDEARDPQWAAVELRIEPGVSASLATAAQAGAPLGHDFCAISLSDNLKPWEVIETRLRHAAQADLVMAFYNPISRARPWQLDRALDAVRAHRAADTVVVLGRDIGRPGATLVTTTLGALRSDQVDMRTMVIVGSSTTRRFAIGDGREWVYTPRWYR
;
A
#
# COMPACT_ATOMS: atom_id res chain seq x y z
N LEU A 1 2.13 11.82 -19.26
CA LEU A 1 1.58 10.73 -18.44
C LEU A 1 2.08 10.86 -17.00
N THR A 2 1.18 10.93 -16.03
CA THR A 2 1.53 10.98 -14.61
C THR A 2 0.92 9.79 -13.88
N VAL A 3 1.74 9.00 -13.19
CA VAL A 3 1.29 7.96 -12.26
C VAL A 3 1.33 8.54 -10.85
N LEU A 4 0.22 8.56 -10.14
CA LEU A 4 0.15 9.28 -8.88
C LEU A 4 -0.51 8.50 -7.76
N GLY A 5 -0.05 8.76 -6.53
CA GLY A 5 -0.62 8.24 -5.31
C GLY A 5 -1.70 9.14 -4.73
N LEU A 6 -2.86 8.56 -4.45
CA LEU A 6 -3.98 9.24 -3.80
C LEU A 6 -3.81 9.35 -2.27
N GLY A 7 -2.76 8.75 -1.72
CA GLY A 7 -2.68 8.55 -0.29
C GLY A 7 -3.71 7.51 0.21
N PRO A 8 -3.95 7.42 1.51
CA PRO A 8 -4.80 6.40 2.11
C PRO A 8 -6.31 6.65 1.91
N GLY A 9 -6.71 7.87 1.52
CA GLY A 9 -8.12 8.16 1.21
C GLY A 9 -8.61 9.56 1.54
N ASP A 10 -8.12 10.20 2.61
CA ASP A 10 -8.47 11.58 2.93
C ASP A 10 -7.75 12.55 1.98
N ALA A 11 -8.47 13.53 1.45
CA ALA A 11 -7.94 14.56 0.56
C ALA A 11 -6.83 15.42 1.20
N ALA A 12 -6.78 15.50 2.53
CA ALA A 12 -5.71 16.18 3.26
C ALA A 12 -4.35 15.45 3.11
N TRP A 13 -4.36 14.17 2.76
CA TRP A 13 -3.16 13.36 2.57
C TRP A 13 -2.74 13.24 1.10
N LEU A 14 -3.49 13.87 0.19
CA LEU A 14 -3.11 13.99 -1.21
C LEU A 14 -2.03 15.07 -1.34
N THR A 15 -0.89 14.69 -1.92
CA THR A 15 0.20 15.66 -2.10
C THR A 15 -0.21 16.80 -3.04
N PRO A 16 0.34 18.02 -2.87
CA PRO A 16 0.07 19.12 -3.79
C PRO A 16 0.37 18.80 -5.25
N ALA A 17 1.45 18.03 -5.51
CA ALA A 17 1.84 17.60 -6.85
C ALA A 17 0.81 16.64 -7.47
N ALA A 18 0.36 15.62 -6.72
CA ALA A 18 -0.68 14.70 -7.18
C ALA A 18 -2.02 15.42 -7.43
N ARG A 19 -2.38 16.38 -6.59
CA ARG A 19 -3.57 17.23 -6.77
C ARG A 19 -3.48 18.05 -8.05
N ALA A 20 -2.32 18.67 -8.31
CA ALA A 20 -2.10 19.45 -9.53
C ALA A 20 -2.17 18.57 -10.78
N ALA A 21 -1.56 17.39 -10.75
CA ALA A 21 -1.60 16.43 -11.85
C ALA A 21 -3.04 15.95 -12.16
N LEU A 22 -3.85 15.66 -11.12
CA LEU A 22 -5.26 15.31 -11.29
C LEU A 22 -6.07 16.49 -11.88
N ALA A 23 -5.80 17.70 -11.42
CA ALA A 23 -6.49 18.89 -11.91
C ALA A 23 -6.14 19.19 -13.37
N ASP A 24 -4.92 18.90 -13.83
CA ASP A 24 -4.49 19.13 -15.22
C ASP A 24 -4.90 18.00 -16.18
N ALA A 25 -5.12 16.79 -15.69
CA ALA A 25 -5.42 15.62 -16.52
C ALA A 25 -6.71 15.79 -17.34
N THR A 26 -6.67 15.29 -18.59
CA THR A 26 -7.86 15.12 -19.46
C THR A 26 -8.45 13.72 -19.33
N ASP A 27 -7.62 12.76 -18.96
CA ASP A 27 -7.96 11.35 -18.83
C ASP A 27 -7.45 10.79 -17.50
N ILE A 28 -8.31 10.09 -16.78
CA ILE A 28 -8.01 9.53 -15.47
C ILE A 28 -8.27 8.02 -15.52
N LEU A 29 -7.22 7.24 -15.34
CA LEU A 29 -7.24 5.79 -15.39
C LEU A 29 -6.96 5.20 -14.01
N GLY A 30 -7.58 4.10 -13.69
CA GLY A 30 -7.31 3.39 -12.43
C GLY A 30 -8.23 2.21 -12.20
N TYR A 31 -7.97 1.45 -11.13
CA TYR A 31 -8.96 0.55 -10.58
C TYR A 31 -10.20 1.34 -10.18
N THR A 32 -11.39 0.85 -10.55
CA THR A 32 -12.66 1.58 -10.38
C THR A 32 -12.83 2.19 -8.99
N THR A 33 -12.45 1.45 -7.93
CA THR A 33 -12.50 1.97 -6.55
C THR A 33 -11.59 3.18 -6.35
N TYR A 34 -10.38 3.18 -6.93
CA TYR A 34 -9.43 4.28 -6.77
C TYR A 34 -9.81 5.49 -7.61
N VAL A 35 -10.36 5.25 -8.79
CA VAL A 35 -10.93 6.32 -9.60
C VAL A 35 -12.08 7.01 -8.85
N THR A 36 -12.99 6.26 -8.25
CA THR A 36 -14.05 6.84 -7.40
C THR A 36 -13.50 7.68 -6.25
N MET A 37 -12.39 7.25 -5.63
CA MET A 37 -11.73 8.01 -4.56
C MET A 37 -11.08 9.31 -5.05
N ALA A 38 -10.64 9.36 -6.30
CA ALA A 38 -9.98 10.52 -6.89
C ALA A 38 -10.95 11.66 -7.26
N GLY A 39 -12.25 11.36 -7.37
CA GLY A 39 -13.27 12.35 -7.69
C GLY A 39 -13.56 13.36 -6.56
N PRO A 40 -14.40 14.39 -6.83
CA PRO A 40 -15.15 14.60 -8.06
C PRO A 40 -14.29 15.12 -9.23
N PHE A 41 -14.72 14.83 -10.45
CA PHE A 41 -14.05 15.23 -11.68
C PHE A 41 -14.74 16.37 -12.38
N ARG A 42 -14.01 17.12 -13.22
CA ARG A 42 -14.59 18.12 -14.10
C ARG A 42 -15.36 17.43 -15.25
N ALA A 43 -16.34 18.12 -15.83
CA ALA A 43 -17.17 17.59 -16.91
C ALA A 43 -16.38 17.25 -18.20
N ASP A 44 -15.21 17.88 -18.40
CA ASP A 44 -14.33 17.65 -19.55
C ASP A 44 -13.32 16.53 -19.33
N GLN A 45 -13.21 15.96 -18.13
CA GLN A 45 -12.33 14.84 -17.83
C GLN A 45 -12.98 13.50 -18.19
N ARG A 46 -12.24 12.65 -18.87
CA ARG A 46 -12.67 11.28 -19.19
C ARG A 46 -12.15 10.31 -18.14
N VAL A 47 -13.02 9.44 -17.70
CA VAL A 47 -12.75 8.51 -16.59
C VAL A 47 -12.75 7.08 -17.13
N HIS A 48 -11.65 6.36 -16.93
CA HIS A 48 -11.42 5.00 -17.40
C HIS A 48 -11.20 4.07 -16.18
N GLY A 49 -12.30 3.60 -15.60
CA GLY A 49 -12.26 2.61 -14.50
C GLY A 49 -12.17 1.20 -15.07
N THR A 50 -11.26 0.38 -14.53
CA THR A 50 -11.10 -1.02 -14.93
C THR A 50 -11.06 -1.95 -13.71
N ASP A 51 -11.07 -3.28 -13.92
CA ASP A 51 -10.90 -4.25 -12.85
C ASP A 51 -9.43 -4.24 -12.32
N ASN A 52 -9.25 -4.72 -11.10
CA ASN A 52 -7.93 -4.79 -10.45
C ASN A 52 -6.95 -5.75 -11.16
N ARG A 53 -7.43 -6.72 -11.93
CA ARG A 53 -6.59 -7.69 -12.67
C ARG A 53 -6.07 -7.17 -14.02
N GLU A 54 -6.45 -5.97 -14.42
CA GLU A 54 -6.15 -5.38 -15.72
C GLU A 54 -5.01 -4.36 -15.65
N GLU A 55 -4.04 -4.56 -14.76
CA GLU A 55 -2.96 -3.58 -14.50
C GLU A 55 -2.11 -3.32 -15.77
N MET A 56 -1.66 -4.36 -16.46
CA MET A 56 -0.87 -4.21 -17.69
C MET A 56 -1.67 -3.61 -18.84
N GLN A 57 -2.94 -4.00 -18.99
CA GLN A 57 -3.81 -3.43 -20.02
C GLN A 57 -4.06 -1.93 -19.74
N ARG A 58 -4.30 -1.56 -18.49
CA ARG A 58 -4.46 -0.17 -18.06
C ARG A 58 -3.19 0.64 -18.34
N ALA A 59 -2.01 0.08 -18.05
CA ALA A 59 -0.73 0.72 -18.31
C ALA A 59 -0.53 0.99 -19.81
N ARG A 60 -0.80 0.01 -20.67
CA ARG A 60 -0.74 0.16 -22.14
C ARG A 60 -1.72 1.22 -22.64
N HIS A 61 -2.97 1.17 -22.21
CA HIS A 61 -3.98 2.17 -22.56
C HIS A 61 -3.58 3.60 -22.14
N ALA A 62 -2.91 3.74 -20.98
CA ALA A 62 -2.41 5.03 -20.55
C ALA A 62 -1.34 5.60 -21.49
N PHE A 63 -0.44 4.76 -22.02
CA PHE A 63 0.55 5.18 -23.01
C PHE A 63 -0.07 5.49 -24.37
N GLU A 64 -1.05 4.71 -24.83
CA GLU A 64 -1.79 4.97 -26.08
C GLU A 64 -2.39 6.37 -26.05
N LEU A 65 -3.11 6.71 -24.99
CA LEU A 65 -3.71 8.04 -24.82
C LEU A 65 -2.65 9.15 -24.70
N ALA A 66 -1.55 8.90 -24.00
CA ALA A 66 -0.49 9.89 -23.83
C ALA A 66 0.27 10.13 -25.15
N ALA A 67 0.50 9.10 -25.96
CA ALA A 67 1.10 9.23 -27.30
C ALA A 67 0.23 10.04 -28.27
N GLU A 68 -1.09 10.06 -28.07
CA GLU A 68 -2.04 10.95 -28.78
C GLU A 68 -1.97 12.42 -28.30
N GLY A 69 -1.07 12.75 -27.37
CA GLY A 69 -0.91 14.10 -26.83
C GLY A 69 -1.88 14.44 -25.67
N ARG A 70 -2.57 13.45 -25.10
CA ARG A 70 -3.50 13.65 -23.99
C ARG A 70 -2.75 13.74 -22.65
N ARG A 71 -3.27 14.53 -21.71
CA ARG A 71 -2.75 14.60 -20.35
C ARG A 71 -3.40 13.51 -19.51
N VAL A 72 -2.65 12.44 -19.28
CA VAL A 72 -3.16 11.22 -18.63
C VAL A 72 -2.68 11.12 -17.20
N ALA A 73 -3.59 10.84 -16.25
CA ALA A 73 -3.31 10.50 -14.87
C ALA A 73 -3.70 9.05 -14.57
N VAL A 74 -2.74 8.22 -14.14
CA VAL A 74 -3.00 6.87 -13.61
C VAL A 74 -2.99 6.94 -12.09
N VAL A 75 -4.13 6.61 -11.46
CA VAL A 75 -4.30 6.75 -10.02
C VAL A 75 -4.15 5.43 -9.28
N SER A 76 -3.46 5.48 -8.12
CA SER A 76 -3.32 4.38 -7.18
C SER A 76 -3.67 4.84 -5.76
N SER A 77 -4.26 3.98 -4.96
CA SER A 77 -4.36 4.23 -3.51
C SER A 77 -2.97 4.13 -2.87
N GLY A 78 -2.71 4.91 -1.83
CA GLY A 78 -1.41 4.96 -1.18
C GLY A 78 -0.35 5.63 -2.06
N ASP A 79 0.80 5.00 -2.17
CA ASP A 79 1.93 5.38 -3.02
C ASP A 79 1.95 4.53 -4.30
N PRO A 80 2.15 5.11 -5.50
CA PRO A 80 2.09 4.37 -6.75
C PRO A 80 3.27 3.41 -6.95
N GLY A 81 4.39 3.61 -6.25
CA GLY A 81 5.58 2.75 -6.27
C GLY A 81 5.55 1.61 -5.24
N VAL A 82 4.54 1.56 -4.35
CA VAL A 82 4.45 0.55 -3.30
C VAL A 82 3.34 -0.46 -3.61
N PHE A 83 3.69 -1.56 -4.29
CA PHE A 83 2.77 -2.62 -4.73
C PHE A 83 1.57 -2.10 -5.54
N ALA A 84 1.82 -1.13 -6.42
CA ALA A 84 0.81 -0.40 -7.17
C ALA A 84 1.25 -0.11 -8.62
N MET A 85 0.59 0.82 -9.31
CA MET A 85 0.63 0.98 -10.76
C MET A 85 1.96 1.42 -11.36
N ALA A 86 2.87 2.05 -10.58
CA ALA A 86 4.12 2.57 -11.17
C ALA A 86 4.98 1.45 -11.78
N ALA A 87 5.08 0.29 -11.10
CA ALA A 87 5.81 -0.86 -11.65
C ALA A 87 5.18 -1.35 -12.97
N ALA A 88 3.86 -1.56 -13.00
CA ALA A 88 3.16 -2.02 -14.20
C ALA A 88 3.29 -1.04 -15.39
N VAL A 89 3.29 0.27 -15.11
CA VAL A 89 3.50 1.31 -16.15
C VAL A 89 4.92 1.25 -16.69
N LEU A 90 5.93 1.09 -15.82
CA LEU A 90 7.33 0.96 -16.26
C LEU A 90 7.58 -0.37 -16.98
N GLU A 91 6.99 -1.48 -16.52
CA GLU A 91 7.04 -2.77 -17.22
C GLU A 91 6.43 -2.68 -18.61
N ALA A 92 5.26 -2.04 -18.77
CA ALA A 92 4.62 -1.85 -20.07
C ALA A 92 5.48 -1.02 -21.03
N LEU A 93 6.15 0.03 -20.54
CA LEU A 93 7.06 0.85 -21.31
C LEU A 93 8.29 0.06 -21.79
N ASP A 94 8.91 -0.69 -20.88
CA ASP A 94 10.11 -1.49 -21.17
C ASP A 94 9.80 -2.63 -22.17
N GLU A 95 8.69 -3.33 -22.00
CA GLU A 95 8.26 -4.42 -22.89
C GLU A 95 7.90 -3.95 -24.29
N ALA A 96 7.21 -2.82 -24.40
CA ALA A 96 6.70 -2.34 -25.69
C ALA A 96 7.81 -1.93 -26.66
N ARG A 97 8.91 -1.36 -26.15
CA ARG A 97 10.02 -0.80 -26.96
C ARG A 97 9.53 0.12 -28.07
N ASP A 98 8.42 0.81 -27.83
CA ASP A 98 7.78 1.71 -28.78
C ASP A 98 8.40 3.11 -28.69
N PRO A 99 8.98 3.65 -29.79
CA PRO A 99 9.55 5.00 -29.80
C PRO A 99 8.54 6.10 -29.44
N GLN A 100 7.25 5.94 -29.75
CA GLN A 100 6.21 6.91 -29.41
C GLN A 100 5.97 6.93 -27.89
N TRP A 101 5.95 5.76 -27.27
CA TRP A 101 5.81 5.67 -25.80
C TRP A 101 7.07 6.17 -25.10
N ALA A 102 8.24 5.87 -25.65
CA ALA A 102 9.51 6.38 -25.11
C ALA A 102 9.63 7.91 -25.17
N ALA A 103 8.92 8.57 -26.07
CA ALA A 103 8.85 10.02 -26.18
C ALA A 103 7.84 10.67 -25.20
N VAL A 104 6.99 9.88 -24.53
CA VAL A 104 6.03 10.38 -23.55
C VAL A 104 6.76 10.85 -22.30
N GLU A 105 6.53 12.10 -21.89
CA GLU A 105 7.00 12.57 -20.57
C GLU A 105 6.27 11.80 -19.47
N LEU A 106 6.98 10.88 -18.80
CA LEU A 106 6.45 10.09 -17.68
C LEU A 106 6.88 10.69 -16.35
N ARG A 107 5.91 10.92 -15.46
CA ARG A 107 6.13 11.37 -14.08
C ARG A 107 5.52 10.38 -13.10
N ILE A 108 6.17 10.19 -11.95
CA ILE A 108 5.65 9.40 -10.83
C ILE A 108 5.57 10.33 -9.63
N GLU A 109 4.34 10.60 -9.19
CA GLU A 109 4.09 11.48 -8.04
C GLU A 109 3.77 10.64 -6.80
N PRO A 110 4.56 10.76 -5.73
CA PRO A 110 4.41 9.93 -4.55
C PRO A 110 3.11 10.20 -3.80
N GLY A 111 2.72 9.23 -2.97
CA GLY A 111 1.59 9.35 -2.04
C GLY A 111 1.92 8.75 -0.68
N VAL A 112 1.10 9.06 0.33
CA VAL A 112 1.25 8.46 1.66
C VAL A 112 0.79 7.02 1.62
N SER A 113 1.74 6.09 1.77
CA SER A 113 1.46 4.65 1.79
C SER A 113 0.64 4.23 3.02
N ALA A 114 -0.15 3.17 2.89
CA ALA A 114 -0.99 2.65 3.98
C ALA A 114 -0.19 2.29 5.25
N SER A 115 1.04 1.78 5.10
CA SER A 115 1.91 1.47 6.24
C SER A 115 2.32 2.72 7.01
N LEU A 116 2.71 3.79 6.28
CA LEU A 116 3.10 5.07 6.89
C LEU A 116 1.91 5.76 7.56
N ALA A 117 0.74 5.72 6.91
CA ALA A 117 -0.49 6.26 7.47
C ALA A 117 -0.90 5.54 8.77
N THR A 118 -0.87 4.20 8.77
CA THR A 118 -1.16 3.39 9.96
C THR A 118 -0.15 3.63 11.06
N ALA A 119 1.13 3.68 10.72
CA ALA A 119 2.19 3.94 11.69
C ALA A 119 2.04 5.31 12.35
N ALA A 120 1.73 6.36 11.59
CA ALA A 120 1.52 7.71 12.11
C ALA A 120 0.32 7.79 13.08
N GLN A 121 -0.75 7.03 12.83
CA GLN A 121 -1.90 6.97 13.74
C GLN A 121 -1.58 6.20 15.04
N ALA A 122 -0.72 5.18 14.98
CA ALA A 122 -0.31 4.38 16.13
C ALA A 122 0.82 5.03 16.94
N GLY A 123 1.61 5.91 16.31
CA GLY A 123 2.81 6.52 16.87
C GLY A 123 4.00 6.39 15.93
N ALA A 124 4.98 5.56 16.28
CA ALA A 124 6.18 5.31 15.46
C ALA A 124 6.60 3.82 15.48
N PRO A 125 5.71 2.85 15.17
CA PRO A 125 6.10 1.44 15.12
C PRO A 125 7.18 1.15 14.06
N LEU A 126 7.28 1.97 13.01
CA LEU A 126 8.31 1.91 11.97
C LEU A 126 9.54 2.79 12.30
N GLY A 127 9.80 3.08 13.56
CA GLY A 127 10.87 3.98 14.02
C GLY A 127 12.28 3.41 13.92
N HIS A 128 12.44 2.12 13.61
CA HIS A 128 13.70 1.43 13.33
C HIS A 128 13.60 0.69 11.99
N ASP A 129 14.56 -0.16 11.66
CA ASP A 129 14.58 -0.90 10.41
C ASP A 129 13.29 -1.73 10.22
N PHE A 130 12.68 -1.60 9.06
CA PHE A 130 11.45 -2.28 8.73
C PHE A 130 11.43 -2.73 7.26
N CYS A 131 10.53 -3.66 6.97
CA CYS A 131 10.25 -4.08 5.59
C CYS A 131 8.75 -4.09 5.29
N ALA A 132 8.42 -3.88 4.01
CA ALA A 132 7.08 -4.03 3.48
C ALA A 132 6.99 -5.34 2.67
N ILE A 133 6.00 -6.19 2.98
CA ILE A 133 5.80 -7.47 2.31
C ILE A 133 4.35 -7.57 1.86
N SER A 134 4.14 -7.74 0.55
CA SER A 134 2.82 -8.11 0.04
C SER A 134 2.61 -9.61 0.16
N LEU A 135 1.53 -10.02 0.83
CA LEU A 135 1.14 -11.41 0.98
C LEU A 135 0.39 -11.96 -0.24
N SER A 136 0.18 -11.13 -1.27
CA SER A 136 -0.45 -11.59 -2.52
C SER A 136 0.49 -12.51 -3.30
N ASP A 137 0.00 -13.69 -3.64
CA ASP A 137 0.66 -14.69 -4.48
C ASP A 137 0.20 -14.65 -5.95
N ASN A 138 -0.45 -13.56 -6.37
CA ASN A 138 -0.87 -13.38 -7.77
C ASN A 138 0.31 -13.28 -8.74
N LEU A 139 1.39 -12.61 -8.31
CA LEU A 139 2.53 -12.28 -9.16
C LEU A 139 3.82 -13.00 -8.75
N LYS A 140 3.80 -13.76 -7.65
CA LYS A 140 4.96 -14.52 -7.15
C LYS A 140 4.51 -15.74 -6.35
N PRO A 141 5.25 -16.86 -6.40
CA PRO A 141 4.93 -18.05 -5.63
C PRO A 141 4.93 -17.78 -4.12
N TRP A 142 4.08 -18.51 -3.38
CA TRP A 142 3.98 -18.38 -1.92
C TRP A 142 5.31 -18.66 -1.21
N GLU A 143 6.09 -19.61 -1.69
CA GLU A 143 7.38 -20.01 -1.13
C GLU A 143 8.38 -18.82 -1.08
N VAL A 144 8.31 -17.92 -2.06
CA VAL A 144 9.10 -16.68 -2.07
C VAL A 144 8.63 -15.74 -0.95
N ILE A 145 7.32 -15.61 -0.74
CA ILE A 145 6.77 -14.80 0.34
C ILE A 145 7.19 -15.37 1.69
N GLU A 146 7.00 -16.66 1.90
CA GLU A 146 7.33 -17.35 3.15
C GLU A 146 8.83 -17.25 3.50
N THR A 147 9.70 -17.38 2.49
CA THR A 147 11.14 -17.19 2.67
C THR A 147 11.49 -15.78 3.15
N ARG A 148 10.86 -14.75 2.55
CA ARG A 148 11.04 -13.35 2.97
C ARG A 148 10.53 -13.11 4.38
N LEU A 149 9.37 -13.66 4.74
CA LEU A 149 8.80 -13.55 6.09
C LEU A 149 9.73 -14.16 7.14
N ARG A 150 10.25 -15.37 6.91
CA ARG A 150 11.19 -16.03 7.82
C ARG A 150 12.46 -15.22 8.04
N HIS A 151 13.11 -14.75 6.96
CA HIS A 151 14.33 -13.96 7.08
C HIS A 151 14.10 -12.60 7.76
N ALA A 152 13.00 -11.91 7.44
CA ALA A 152 12.64 -10.67 8.12
C ALA A 152 12.35 -10.87 9.61
N ALA A 153 11.68 -11.98 9.95
CA ALA A 153 11.41 -12.33 11.33
C ALA A 153 12.70 -12.71 12.08
N GLN A 154 13.61 -13.49 11.48
CA GLN A 154 14.92 -13.82 12.06
C GLN A 154 15.81 -12.60 12.25
N ALA A 155 15.80 -11.66 11.30
CA ALA A 155 16.55 -10.41 11.38
C ALA A 155 15.95 -9.37 12.33
N ASP A 156 14.87 -9.70 13.01
CA ASP A 156 14.13 -8.82 13.94
C ASP A 156 13.62 -7.52 13.32
N LEU A 157 13.31 -7.50 12.01
CA LEU A 157 12.73 -6.32 11.35
C LEU A 157 11.26 -6.13 11.74
N VAL A 158 10.82 -4.88 11.86
CA VAL A 158 9.40 -4.58 11.85
C VAL A 158 8.85 -4.89 10.46
N MET A 159 7.68 -5.53 10.38
CA MET A 159 7.10 -5.97 9.09
C MET A 159 5.74 -5.32 8.85
N ALA A 160 5.55 -4.69 7.71
CA ALA A 160 4.26 -4.16 7.25
C ALA A 160 3.68 -5.07 6.17
N PHE A 161 2.54 -5.74 6.43
CA PHE A 161 1.90 -6.65 5.51
C PHE A 161 0.83 -5.96 4.69
N TYR A 162 1.03 -5.97 3.37
CA TYR A 162 0.07 -5.56 2.36
C TYR A 162 -0.70 -6.76 1.82
N ASN A 163 -1.94 -6.53 1.38
CA ASN A 163 -2.81 -7.58 0.84
C ASN A 163 -2.90 -8.81 1.77
N PRO A 164 -3.19 -8.61 3.06
CA PRO A 164 -2.99 -9.65 4.07
C PRO A 164 -3.90 -10.86 3.88
N ILE A 165 -5.10 -10.66 3.34
CA ILE A 165 -6.09 -11.72 3.14
C ILE A 165 -7.07 -11.32 2.03
N SER A 166 -7.60 -12.29 1.28
CA SER A 166 -8.68 -12.06 0.31
C SER A 166 -9.72 -13.18 0.37
N ARG A 167 -10.91 -12.93 -0.21
CA ARG A 167 -11.95 -13.97 -0.30
C ARG A 167 -11.49 -15.21 -1.06
N ALA A 168 -10.70 -15.03 -2.09
CA ALA A 168 -10.16 -16.14 -2.89
C ALA A 168 -9.00 -16.88 -2.18
N ARG A 169 -8.40 -16.25 -1.18
CA ARG A 169 -7.19 -16.72 -0.48
C ARG A 169 -7.27 -16.37 1.00
N PRO A 170 -8.16 -17.04 1.76
CA PRO A 170 -8.37 -16.73 3.18
C PRO A 170 -7.24 -17.23 4.10
N TRP A 171 -6.36 -18.10 3.59
CA TRP A 171 -5.30 -18.78 4.33
C TRP A 171 -3.98 -18.00 4.43
N GLN A 172 -3.79 -16.97 3.61
CA GLN A 172 -2.49 -16.28 3.46
C GLN A 172 -1.98 -15.68 4.77
N LEU A 173 -2.85 -14.99 5.50
CA LEU A 173 -2.44 -14.37 6.76
C LEU A 173 -2.06 -15.41 7.81
N ASP A 174 -2.83 -16.49 7.95
CA ASP A 174 -2.53 -17.54 8.93
C ASP A 174 -1.14 -18.16 8.66
N ARG A 175 -0.84 -18.51 7.41
CA ARG A 175 0.48 -19.02 7.03
C ARG A 175 1.60 -17.99 7.25
N ALA A 176 1.34 -16.72 6.99
CA ALA A 176 2.31 -15.66 7.25
C ALA A 176 2.58 -15.51 8.76
N LEU A 177 1.53 -15.54 9.57
CA LEU A 177 1.65 -15.47 11.03
C LEU A 177 2.39 -16.69 11.58
N ASP A 178 2.16 -17.89 11.06
CA ASP A 178 2.86 -19.11 11.50
C ASP A 178 4.36 -19.02 11.18
N ALA A 179 4.72 -18.54 9.99
CA ALA A 179 6.13 -18.31 9.62
C ALA A 179 6.81 -17.30 10.56
N VAL A 180 6.09 -16.26 11.00
CA VAL A 180 6.62 -15.24 11.91
C VAL A 180 6.67 -15.75 13.35
N ARG A 181 5.64 -16.45 13.83
CA ARG A 181 5.56 -17.02 15.18
C ARG A 181 6.68 -18.01 15.49
N ALA A 182 7.25 -18.65 14.48
CA ALA A 182 8.40 -19.52 14.64
C ALA A 182 9.66 -18.77 15.14
N HIS A 183 9.70 -17.43 15.01
CA HIS A 183 10.87 -16.59 15.31
C HIS A 183 10.59 -15.41 16.25
N ARG A 184 9.32 -15.18 16.60
CA ARG A 184 8.88 -14.03 17.40
C ARG A 184 8.07 -14.48 18.60
N ALA A 185 8.24 -13.78 19.71
CA ALA A 185 7.49 -14.02 20.93
C ALA A 185 5.99 -13.73 20.74
N ALA A 186 5.16 -14.44 21.49
CA ALA A 186 3.69 -14.28 21.40
C ALA A 186 3.21 -12.89 21.85
N ASP A 187 3.95 -12.18 22.67
CA ASP A 187 3.67 -10.84 23.17
C ASP A 187 4.19 -9.73 22.22
N THR A 188 4.85 -10.08 21.11
CA THR A 188 5.25 -9.12 20.06
C THR A 188 4.08 -8.23 19.67
N VAL A 189 4.26 -6.91 19.75
CA VAL A 189 3.22 -5.93 19.48
C VAL A 189 2.82 -5.95 18.00
N VAL A 190 1.51 -5.93 17.75
CA VAL A 190 0.95 -5.84 16.39
C VAL A 190 -0.03 -4.68 16.33
N VAL A 191 0.06 -3.88 15.27
CA VAL A 191 -0.89 -2.80 14.97
C VAL A 191 -1.73 -3.18 13.75
N LEU A 192 -3.04 -3.05 13.89
CA LEU A 192 -4.02 -3.24 12.81
C LEU A 192 -4.65 -1.87 12.47
N GLY A 193 -4.39 -1.37 11.28
CA GLY A 193 -5.00 -0.14 10.77
C GLY A 193 -5.96 -0.45 9.62
N ARG A 194 -7.26 -0.40 9.90
CA ARG A 194 -8.27 -0.64 8.88
C ARG A 194 -8.84 0.68 8.38
N ASP A 195 -8.88 0.85 7.05
CA ASP A 195 -9.40 2.06 6.39
C ASP A 195 -8.77 3.37 6.91
N ILE A 196 -7.54 3.35 7.35
CA ILE A 196 -6.86 4.57 7.82
C ILE A 196 -6.90 5.65 6.74
N GLY A 197 -7.34 6.86 7.12
CA GLY A 197 -7.58 7.97 6.18
C GLY A 197 -8.94 7.92 5.47
N ARG A 198 -9.86 7.03 5.87
CA ARG A 198 -11.22 6.93 5.32
C ARG A 198 -12.27 6.99 6.42
N PRO A 199 -13.54 7.32 6.08
CA PRO A 199 -14.64 7.22 7.04
C PRO A 199 -14.74 5.80 7.63
N GLY A 200 -14.88 5.71 8.95
CA GLY A 200 -14.94 4.43 9.66
C GLY A 200 -13.56 3.79 9.90
N ALA A 201 -12.48 4.56 9.81
CA ALA A 201 -11.14 4.10 10.15
C ALA A 201 -11.09 3.54 11.58
N THR A 202 -10.41 2.41 11.74
CA THR A 202 -10.14 1.82 13.07
C THR A 202 -8.67 1.50 13.23
N LEU A 203 -8.16 1.72 14.43
CA LEU A 203 -6.81 1.36 14.83
C LEU A 203 -6.88 0.47 16.05
N VAL A 204 -6.27 -0.71 15.98
CA VAL A 204 -6.26 -1.69 17.07
C VAL A 204 -4.82 -2.11 17.35
N THR A 205 -4.40 -2.08 18.60
CA THR A 205 -3.15 -2.67 19.04
C THR A 205 -3.43 -4.02 19.71
N THR A 206 -2.71 -5.05 19.29
CA THR A 206 -2.82 -6.42 19.79
C THR A 206 -1.43 -7.05 19.92
N THR A 207 -1.36 -8.35 20.11
CA THR A 207 -0.10 -9.12 20.11
C THR A 207 -0.12 -10.22 19.05
N LEU A 208 1.06 -10.68 18.64
CA LEU A 208 1.21 -11.75 17.65
C LEU A 208 0.49 -13.04 18.06
N GLY A 209 0.50 -13.37 19.37
CA GLY A 209 -0.20 -14.53 19.91
C GLY A 209 -1.72 -14.38 19.93
N ALA A 210 -2.23 -13.15 20.10
CA ALA A 210 -3.66 -12.87 20.16
C ALA A 210 -4.29 -12.59 18.79
N LEU A 211 -3.48 -12.23 17.77
CA LEU A 211 -3.97 -11.92 16.43
C LEU A 211 -4.61 -13.15 15.78
N ARG A 212 -5.82 -12.96 15.24
CA ARG A 212 -6.58 -13.92 14.45
C ARG A 212 -6.85 -13.36 13.05
N SER A 213 -6.88 -14.22 12.05
CA SER A 213 -7.12 -13.80 10.66
C SER A 213 -8.53 -13.23 10.43
N ASP A 214 -9.52 -13.62 11.23
CA ASP A 214 -10.88 -13.07 11.18
C ASP A 214 -11.01 -11.60 11.61
N GLN A 215 -9.98 -11.06 12.27
CA GLN A 215 -9.87 -9.64 12.64
C GLN A 215 -9.36 -8.76 11.48
N VAL A 216 -8.98 -9.36 10.35
CA VAL A 216 -8.28 -8.70 9.24
C VAL A 216 -9.01 -8.92 7.92
N ASP A 217 -9.14 -7.86 7.14
CA ASP A 217 -9.66 -7.91 5.76
C ASP A 217 -8.68 -7.25 4.77
N MET A 218 -9.07 -7.18 3.48
CA MET A 218 -8.27 -6.55 2.42
C MET A 218 -7.96 -5.06 2.65
N ARG A 219 -8.69 -4.41 3.53
CA ARG A 219 -8.55 -2.99 3.84
C ARG A 219 -7.73 -2.74 5.10
N THR A 220 -7.17 -3.81 5.68
CA THR A 220 -6.40 -3.75 6.91
C THR A 220 -4.91 -3.79 6.62
N MET A 221 -4.17 -2.79 7.10
CA MET A 221 -2.73 -2.81 7.21
C MET A 221 -2.34 -3.52 8.51
N VAL A 222 -1.47 -4.51 8.41
CA VAL A 222 -0.93 -5.23 9.58
C VAL A 222 0.53 -4.84 9.76
N ILE A 223 0.89 -4.29 10.91
CA ILE A 223 2.29 -3.98 11.26
C ILE A 223 2.68 -4.89 12.43
N VAL A 224 3.58 -5.82 12.19
CA VAL A 224 4.17 -6.69 13.20
C VAL A 224 5.45 -6.06 13.71
N GLY A 225 5.54 -5.79 15.00
CA GLY A 225 6.69 -5.17 15.64
C GLY A 225 7.94 -6.07 15.66
N SER A 226 9.07 -5.48 16.03
CA SER A 226 10.30 -6.20 16.43
C SER A 226 10.22 -6.65 17.89
N SER A 227 11.24 -7.36 18.38
CA SER A 227 11.38 -7.70 19.82
C SER A 227 11.48 -6.47 20.72
N THR A 228 11.90 -5.32 20.17
CA THR A 228 12.05 -4.06 20.91
C THR A 228 10.84 -3.13 20.80
N THR A 229 9.86 -3.45 19.94
CA THR A 229 8.65 -2.62 19.79
C THR A 229 7.86 -2.57 21.09
N ARG A 230 7.46 -1.38 21.51
CA ARG A 230 6.79 -1.11 22.78
C ARG A 230 5.46 -0.41 22.58
N ARG A 231 4.56 -0.62 23.52
CA ARG A 231 3.32 0.15 23.66
C ARG A 231 3.21 0.72 25.07
N PHE A 232 2.60 1.90 25.18
CA PHE A 232 2.31 2.53 26.46
C PHE A 232 1.06 3.41 26.34
N ALA A 233 0.30 3.48 27.42
CA ALA A 233 -0.87 4.35 27.51
C ALA A 233 -0.49 5.70 28.13
N ILE A 234 -1.21 6.76 27.74
CA ILE A 234 -1.15 8.08 28.37
C ILE A 234 -2.46 8.39 29.09
N GLY A 235 -2.49 9.45 29.89
CA GLY A 235 -3.55 9.74 30.84
C GLY A 235 -4.97 9.88 30.29
N ASP A 236 -5.15 10.09 28.99
CA ASP A 236 -6.45 10.13 28.28
C ASP A 236 -6.93 8.74 27.79
N GLY A 237 -6.18 7.67 28.11
CA GLY A 237 -6.43 6.31 27.66
C GLY A 237 -5.94 6.03 26.24
N ARG A 238 -5.32 6.97 25.56
CA ARG A 238 -4.69 6.76 24.25
C ARG A 238 -3.45 5.89 24.40
N GLU A 239 -3.33 4.88 23.56
CA GLU A 239 -2.16 4.02 23.47
C GLU A 239 -1.25 4.44 22.32
N TRP A 240 0.06 4.51 22.61
CA TRP A 240 1.10 4.75 21.61
C TRP A 240 1.94 3.50 21.41
N VAL A 241 2.32 3.26 20.14
CA VAL A 241 3.23 2.19 19.75
C VAL A 241 4.46 2.79 19.07
N TYR A 242 5.64 2.34 19.46
CA TYR A 242 6.89 2.76 18.84
C TYR A 242 7.94 1.66 18.87
N THR A 243 8.87 1.69 17.91
CA THR A 243 10.08 0.88 17.95
C THR A 243 11.26 1.79 18.30
N PRO A 244 11.98 1.52 19.43
CA PRO A 244 13.10 2.34 19.85
C PRO A 244 14.20 2.42 18.82
N ARG A 245 14.88 3.57 18.75
CA ARG A 245 16.03 3.80 17.87
C ARG A 245 17.31 3.11 18.34
N TRP A 246 17.36 2.63 19.57
CA TRP A 246 18.54 2.06 20.23
C TRP A 246 18.25 0.66 20.73
N TYR A 247 19.17 -0.27 20.43
CA TYR A 247 19.24 -1.56 21.12
C TYR A 247 19.95 -1.33 22.47
N ARG A 248 19.23 -1.57 23.58
CA ARG A 248 19.76 -1.48 24.95
C ARG A 248 19.60 -2.81 25.63
#